data_38269bc1a694aa5413c283cd62070f91
#
_entry.id   38269bc1a694aa5413c283cd62070f91
#
_cell.length_a   1.000
_cell.length_b   1.000
_cell.length_c   1.000
_cell.angle_alpha   90.00
_cell.angle_beta   90.00
_cell.angle_gamma   90.00
#
_symmetry.space_group_name_H-M   'P 1'
#
loop_
_entity.id
_entity.type
_entity.pdbx_description
1 polymer ?
#
loop_
_entity_poly.entity_id
_entity_poly.type
_entity_poly.pdbx_seq_one_letter_code
_entity_poly.pdbx_strand_id
1 'polypeptide(L)'
;MTESSPADELRTLIGKEGEPLIIEVDKTAIRMFARAVGHTDLVFYDEEYAKSKGHRSIICPPGFVGHAIHTPLQPTGIIGSSVTRMPAIKAQFRGVLNGGTEFEFYGEDICAGDILKGVGKLAEVRERAGALGQMLFVVTETNYTNQDGKLVATQRGTAIMY
;
A
#
# COMPACT_ATOMS: atom_id res chain seq x y z
N MET A 1 6.46 33.79 -16.70
CA MET A 1 5.63 32.75 -16.10
C MET A 1 6.60 31.73 -15.58
N THR A 2 6.83 31.67 -14.27
CA THR A 2 7.65 30.63 -13.63
C THR A 2 6.94 29.29 -13.81
N GLU A 3 7.58 28.33 -14.49
CA GLU A 3 7.06 26.98 -14.56
C GLU A 3 6.92 26.44 -13.12
N SER A 4 5.76 25.92 -12.80
CA SER A 4 5.49 25.27 -11.51
C SER A 4 6.43 24.08 -11.34
N SER A 5 7.06 23.94 -10.17
CA SER A 5 7.92 22.80 -9.91
C SER A 5 7.10 21.50 -9.82
N PRO A 6 7.68 20.32 -10.12
CA PRO A 6 6.99 19.03 -9.92
C PRO A 6 6.48 18.85 -8.49
N ALA A 7 7.19 19.38 -7.51
CA ALA A 7 6.75 19.37 -6.11
C ALA A 7 5.50 20.21 -5.89
N ASP A 8 5.42 21.41 -6.51
CA ASP A 8 4.25 22.28 -6.37
C ASP A 8 3.02 21.66 -7.01
N GLU A 9 3.17 21.02 -8.17
CA GLU A 9 2.08 20.29 -8.82
C GLU A 9 1.56 19.17 -7.89
N LEU A 10 2.45 18.37 -7.31
CA LEU A 10 2.06 17.31 -6.37
C LEU A 10 1.39 17.85 -5.11
N ARG A 11 1.89 18.95 -4.55
CA ARG A 11 1.30 19.57 -3.36
C ARG A 11 -0.18 19.91 -3.55
N THR A 12 -0.61 20.26 -4.78
CA THR A 12 -2.02 20.52 -5.09
C THR A 12 -2.91 19.28 -4.97
N LEU A 13 -2.32 18.08 -4.94
CA LEU A 13 -3.01 16.79 -4.86
C LEU A 13 -3.07 16.24 -3.44
N ILE A 14 -2.38 16.87 -2.48
CA ILE A 14 -2.37 16.40 -1.08
C ILE A 14 -3.80 16.35 -0.55
N GLY A 15 -4.14 15.22 0.09
CA GLY A 15 -5.45 14.96 0.69
C GLY A 15 -6.53 14.52 -0.30
N LYS A 16 -6.30 14.57 -1.61
CA LYS A 16 -7.26 14.08 -2.59
C LYS A 16 -7.21 12.55 -2.64
N GLU A 17 -8.35 11.92 -2.43
CA GLU A 17 -8.49 10.47 -2.52
C GLU A 17 -8.48 10.01 -3.97
N GLY A 18 -7.83 8.87 -4.20
CA GLY A 18 -7.85 8.17 -5.47
C GLY A 18 -9.06 7.23 -5.60
N GLU A 19 -9.17 6.59 -6.77
CA GLU A 19 -10.16 5.54 -6.97
C GLU A 19 -9.92 4.36 -6.01
N PRO A 20 -10.97 3.77 -5.45
CA PRO A 20 -10.85 2.61 -4.61
C PRO A 20 -10.20 1.42 -5.33
N LEU A 21 -9.35 0.70 -4.62
CA LEU A 21 -8.78 -0.56 -5.04
C LEU A 21 -9.44 -1.68 -4.26
N ILE A 22 -9.93 -2.70 -4.96
CA ILE A 22 -10.48 -3.91 -4.32
C ILE A 22 -9.36 -4.94 -4.21
N ILE A 23 -9.26 -5.55 -3.06
CA ILE A 23 -8.19 -6.47 -2.68
C ILE A 23 -8.81 -7.76 -2.19
N GLU A 24 -8.37 -8.88 -2.74
CA GLU A 24 -8.73 -10.20 -2.24
C GLU A 24 -7.64 -10.74 -1.33
N VAL A 25 -8.05 -11.31 -0.22
CA VAL A 25 -7.17 -11.94 0.76
C VAL A 25 -7.29 -13.46 0.62
N ASP A 26 -6.39 -14.09 -0.14
CA ASP A 26 -6.41 -15.51 -0.37
C ASP A 26 -5.36 -16.27 0.45
N LYS A 27 -5.68 -17.56 0.73
CA LYS A 27 -4.83 -18.42 1.56
C LYS A 27 -3.45 -18.67 0.97
N THR A 28 -3.37 -18.81 -0.35
CA THR A 28 -2.10 -19.10 -1.03
C THR A 28 -1.15 -17.92 -0.91
N ALA A 29 -1.66 -16.71 -1.16
CA ALA A 29 -0.87 -15.49 -1.06
C ALA A 29 -0.36 -15.23 0.36
N ILE A 30 -1.21 -15.45 1.39
CA ILE A 30 -0.81 -15.40 2.80
C ILE A 30 0.36 -16.33 3.07
N ARG A 31 0.22 -17.61 2.71
CA ARG A 31 1.25 -18.63 2.94
C ARG A 31 2.55 -18.32 2.21
N MET A 32 2.45 -17.88 0.96
CA MET A 32 3.62 -17.51 0.16
C MET A 32 4.36 -16.32 0.75
N PHE A 33 3.64 -15.28 1.16
CA PHE A 33 4.24 -14.10 1.78
C PHE A 33 4.89 -14.47 3.12
N ALA A 34 4.17 -15.16 4.00
CA ALA A 34 4.69 -15.58 5.30
C ALA A 34 5.99 -16.38 5.14
N ARG A 35 6.02 -17.33 4.20
CA ARG A 35 7.23 -18.11 3.89
C ARG A 35 8.37 -17.24 3.36
N ALA A 36 8.08 -16.30 2.47
CA ALA A 36 9.09 -15.44 1.85
C ALA A 36 9.80 -14.53 2.87
N VAL A 37 9.08 -14.09 3.90
CA VAL A 37 9.64 -13.23 4.96
C VAL A 37 10.07 -13.99 6.22
N GLY A 38 9.99 -15.33 6.20
CA GLY A 38 10.50 -16.18 7.28
C GLY A 38 9.59 -16.33 8.49
N HIS A 39 8.30 -16.00 8.39
CA HIS A 39 7.34 -16.29 9.44
C HIS A 39 7.05 -17.80 9.52
N THR A 40 7.14 -18.37 10.70
CA THR A 40 6.96 -19.81 10.95
C THR A 40 5.74 -20.16 11.79
N ASP A 41 5.01 -19.15 12.29
CA ASP A 41 3.81 -19.40 13.09
C ASP A 41 2.70 -20.05 12.25
N LEU A 42 2.12 -21.12 12.76
CA LEU A 42 1.08 -21.88 12.09
C LEU A 42 -0.20 -21.07 11.84
N VAL A 43 -0.43 -19.96 12.53
CA VAL A 43 -1.58 -19.08 12.28
C VAL A 43 -1.62 -18.53 10.84
N PHE A 44 -0.46 -18.51 10.14
CA PHE A 44 -0.36 -18.10 8.74
C PHE A 44 -0.50 -19.25 7.73
N TYR A 45 -0.51 -20.51 8.20
CA TYR A 45 -0.42 -21.68 7.34
C TYR A 45 -1.57 -22.65 7.52
N ASP A 46 -1.98 -22.91 8.75
CA ASP A 46 -2.95 -23.93 9.14
C ASP A 46 -4.24 -23.26 9.66
N GLU A 47 -5.33 -23.50 8.93
CA GLU A 47 -6.62 -22.87 9.25
C GLU A 47 -7.22 -23.41 10.55
N GLU A 48 -7.09 -24.70 10.83
CA GLU A 48 -7.63 -25.29 12.06
C GLU A 48 -6.83 -24.78 13.27
N TYR A 49 -5.52 -24.65 13.12
CA TYR A 49 -4.69 -24.04 14.15
C TYR A 49 -5.09 -22.58 14.39
N ALA A 50 -5.23 -21.78 13.31
CA ALA A 50 -5.65 -20.38 13.42
C ALA A 50 -7.02 -20.26 14.13
N LYS A 51 -8.00 -21.11 13.76
CA LYS A 51 -9.31 -21.16 14.43
C LYS A 51 -9.20 -21.53 15.91
N SER A 52 -8.30 -22.49 16.25
CA SER A 52 -8.06 -22.86 17.65
C SER A 52 -7.49 -21.72 18.49
N LYS A 53 -6.89 -20.71 17.84
CA LYS A 53 -6.38 -19.48 18.47
C LYS A 53 -7.38 -18.33 18.48
N GLY A 54 -8.60 -18.55 17.96
CA GLY A 54 -9.68 -17.58 17.96
C GLY A 54 -9.78 -16.73 16.68
N HIS A 55 -8.97 -17.00 15.66
CA HIS A 55 -9.06 -16.31 14.37
C HIS A 55 -10.17 -16.95 13.50
N ARG A 56 -10.73 -16.17 12.56
CA ARG A 56 -11.77 -16.65 11.62
C ARG A 56 -11.21 -17.63 10.57
N SER A 57 -9.94 -17.44 10.18
CA SER A 57 -9.18 -18.25 9.22
C SER A 57 -7.70 -17.95 9.43
N ILE A 58 -6.81 -18.43 8.56
CA ILE A 58 -5.42 -17.96 8.57
C ILE A 58 -5.36 -16.46 8.38
N ILE A 59 -4.49 -15.80 9.13
CA ILE A 59 -4.40 -14.34 9.18
C ILE A 59 -3.31 -13.81 8.22
N CYS A 60 -3.45 -12.58 7.79
CA CYS A 60 -2.37 -11.89 7.08
C CYS A 60 -1.19 -11.63 8.02
N PRO A 61 0.04 -11.97 7.60
CA PRO A 61 1.22 -11.58 8.34
C PRO A 61 1.45 -10.06 8.25
N PRO A 62 2.15 -9.47 9.23
CA PRO A 62 2.50 -8.05 9.20
C PRO A 62 3.17 -7.66 7.88
N GLY A 63 2.72 -6.55 7.29
CA GLY A 63 3.23 -6.07 6.01
C GLY A 63 2.50 -6.62 4.78
N PHE A 64 1.48 -7.46 4.96
CA PHE A 64 0.65 -8.00 3.88
C PHE A 64 -0.84 -7.75 4.15
N VAL A 65 -1.57 -7.32 3.13
CA VAL A 65 -3.02 -7.03 3.22
C VAL A 65 -3.81 -7.69 2.08
N GLY A 66 -3.20 -8.63 1.34
CA GLY A 66 -3.80 -9.28 0.18
C GLY A 66 -3.32 -8.72 -1.16
N HIS A 67 -3.95 -9.14 -2.24
CA HIS A 67 -3.64 -8.71 -3.60
C HIS A 67 -4.79 -7.94 -4.23
N ALA A 68 -4.43 -6.88 -4.95
CA ALA A 68 -5.39 -6.15 -5.75
C ALA A 68 -5.96 -7.02 -6.88
N ILE A 69 -7.26 -6.91 -7.10
CA ILE A 69 -7.90 -7.50 -8.26
C ILE A 69 -7.49 -6.67 -9.48
N HIS A 70 -6.77 -7.29 -10.40
CA HIS A 70 -6.37 -6.67 -11.65
C HIS A 70 -7.32 -7.08 -12.79
N THR A 71 -7.78 -6.10 -13.56
CA THR A 71 -8.51 -6.35 -14.79
C THR A 71 -7.61 -6.14 -16.00
N PRO A 72 -7.87 -6.80 -17.15
CA PRO A 72 -7.04 -6.63 -18.35
C PRO A 72 -6.97 -5.19 -18.89
N LEU A 73 -7.95 -4.36 -18.52
CA LEU A 73 -8.05 -2.98 -18.98
C LEU A 73 -7.40 -1.96 -18.02
N GLN A 74 -6.95 -2.40 -16.84
CA GLN A 74 -6.22 -1.50 -15.95
C GLN A 74 -4.81 -1.28 -16.49
N PRO A 75 -4.35 -0.02 -16.60
CA PRO A 75 -2.96 0.25 -16.92
C PRO A 75 -2.08 -0.48 -15.90
N THR A 76 -1.01 -1.14 -16.38
CA THR A 76 0.02 -1.72 -15.52
C THR A 76 0.79 -0.59 -14.85
N GLY A 77 0.18 0.03 -13.85
CA GLY A 77 0.83 0.97 -12.95
C GLY A 77 1.56 0.22 -11.84
N ILE A 78 2.48 0.89 -11.19
CA ILE A 78 3.30 0.35 -10.10
C ILE A 78 2.39 -0.41 -9.11
N ILE A 79 2.64 -1.71 -9.00
CA ILE A 79 1.95 -2.61 -8.08
C ILE A 79 2.04 -2.02 -6.66
N GLY A 80 0.90 -1.78 -6.05
CA GLY A 80 0.82 -1.53 -4.60
C GLY A 80 0.45 -0.12 -4.15
N SER A 81 0.11 0.83 -5.01
CA SER A 81 -0.45 2.09 -4.55
C SER A 81 -1.74 2.45 -5.28
N SER A 82 -2.79 2.71 -4.53
CA SER A 82 -4.02 3.35 -5.04
C SER A 82 -3.77 4.75 -5.61
N VAL A 83 -2.55 5.28 -5.47
CA VAL A 83 -2.07 6.52 -6.08
C VAL A 83 -1.47 6.31 -7.48
N THR A 84 -1.77 5.20 -8.14
CA THR A 84 -1.31 4.89 -9.51
C THR A 84 -1.77 5.89 -10.56
N ARG A 85 -2.61 6.84 -10.20
CA ARG A 85 -2.99 7.98 -11.04
C ARG A 85 -2.32 9.30 -10.62
N MET A 86 -1.16 9.25 -9.96
CA MET A 86 -0.34 10.45 -9.92
C MET A 86 -0.13 10.90 -11.36
N PRO A 87 -0.42 12.16 -11.72
CA PRO A 87 -0.06 12.68 -13.03
C PRO A 87 1.40 12.31 -13.27
N ALA A 88 1.69 11.84 -14.49
CA ALA A 88 3.06 11.53 -14.86
C ALA A 88 3.88 12.78 -14.57
N ILE A 89 4.64 12.75 -13.49
CA ILE A 89 5.56 13.83 -13.15
C ILE A 89 6.55 13.81 -14.30
N LYS A 90 6.50 14.84 -15.13
CA LYS A 90 7.41 14.98 -16.28
C LYS A 90 8.82 14.91 -15.70
N ALA A 91 9.51 13.83 -16.04
CA ALA A 91 10.64 13.30 -15.32
C ALA A 91 11.86 14.23 -15.36
N GLN A 92 11.95 15.08 -14.34
CA GLN A 92 13.23 15.68 -13.95
C GLN A 92 14.03 14.73 -13.03
N PHE A 93 13.41 13.60 -12.63
CA PHE A 93 14.01 12.63 -11.73
C PHE A 93 14.56 11.44 -12.50
N ARG A 94 15.78 11.02 -12.17
CA ARG A 94 16.49 9.91 -12.82
C ARG A 94 16.09 8.54 -12.29
N GLY A 95 15.50 8.50 -11.10
CA GLY A 95 15.13 7.26 -10.47
C GLY A 95 14.15 7.42 -9.31
N VAL A 96 13.59 6.28 -8.86
CA VAL A 96 12.70 6.19 -7.71
C VAL A 96 13.21 5.09 -6.80
N LEU A 97 13.36 5.41 -5.52
CA LEU A 97 13.68 4.47 -4.45
C LEU A 97 12.48 4.27 -3.55
N ASN A 98 12.31 3.06 -3.02
CA ASN A 98 11.42 2.82 -1.90
C ASN A 98 12.07 3.37 -0.63
N GLY A 99 11.50 4.40 -0.03
CA GLY A 99 11.97 5.05 1.20
C GLY A 99 11.45 4.39 2.47
N GLY A 100 10.53 3.42 2.32
CA GLY A 100 9.95 2.68 3.43
C GLY A 100 8.44 2.51 3.31
N THR A 101 7.92 1.54 4.05
CA THR A 101 6.49 1.27 4.18
C THR A 101 6.17 0.96 5.63
N GLU A 102 5.15 1.62 6.16
CA GLU A 102 4.64 1.44 7.52
C GLU A 102 3.21 0.93 7.44
N PHE A 103 2.85 0.02 8.35
CA PHE A 103 1.48 -0.46 8.51
C PHE A 103 1.03 -0.27 9.95
N GLU A 104 -0.19 0.22 10.10
CA GLU A 104 -0.92 0.25 11.35
C GLU A 104 -2.17 -0.61 11.21
N PHE A 105 -2.39 -1.56 12.13
CA PHE A 105 -3.52 -2.48 12.11
C PHE A 105 -4.48 -2.15 13.25
N TYR A 106 -5.79 -2.25 13.00
CA TYR A 106 -6.84 -1.82 13.91
C TYR A 106 -7.77 -2.97 14.28
N GLY A 107 -7.60 -3.48 15.49
CA GLY A 107 -8.57 -4.28 16.23
C GLY A 107 -8.99 -5.64 15.64
N GLU A 108 -9.21 -5.75 14.35
CA GLU A 108 -9.63 -6.99 13.68
C GLU A 108 -8.52 -7.53 12.78
N ASP A 109 -8.28 -8.85 12.87
CA ASP A 109 -7.36 -9.52 11.98
C ASP A 109 -7.88 -9.51 10.54
N ILE A 110 -6.99 -9.25 9.61
CA ILE A 110 -7.23 -9.49 8.19
C ILE A 110 -7.04 -10.97 7.94
N CYS A 111 -8.10 -11.67 7.58
CA CYS A 111 -8.10 -13.12 7.40
C CYS A 111 -8.31 -13.51 5.93
N ALA A 112 -7.90 -14.73 5.60
CA ALA A 112 -8.23 -15.30 4.31
C ALA A 112 -9.76 -15.34 4.09
N GLY A 113 -10.18 -14.89 2.91
CA GLY A 113 -11.58 -14.72 2.53
C GLY A 113 -12.10 -13.30 2.69
N ASP A 114 -11.34 -12.39 3.31
CA ASP A 114 -11.73 -10.98 3.38
C ASP A 114 -11.60 -10.30 2.01
N ILE A 115 -12.50 -9.37 1.76
CA ILE A 115 -12.45 -8.43 0.64
C ILE A 115 -12.21 -7.05 1.21
N LEU A 116 -11.06 -6.46 0.90
CA LEU A 116 -10.72 -5.13 1.37
C LEU A 116 -10.94 -4.10 0.27
N LYS A 117 -11.36 -2.91 0.70
CA LYS A 117 -11.38 -1.70 -0.10
C LYS A 117 -10.25 -0.79 0.36
N GLY A 118 -9.24 -0.59 -0.49
CA GLY A 118 -8.14 0.34 -0.26
C GLY A 118 -8.43 1.69 -0.90
N VAL A 119 -8.42 2.77 -0.13
CA VAL A 119 -8.52 4.14 -0.63
C VAL A 119 -7.26 4.89 -0.26
N GLY A 120 -6.50 5.30 -1.27
CA GLY A 120 -5.25 6.01 -1.09
C GLY A 120 -5.34 7.48 -1.40
N LYS A 121 -4.48 8.23 -0.74
CA LYS A 121 -4.27 9.66 -0.98
C LYS A 121 -2.79 10.00 -0.91
N LEU A 122 -2.42 11.10 -1.53
CA LEU A 122 -1.14 11.75 -1.30
C LEU A 122 -1.18 12.44 0.07
N ALA A 123 -0.31 12.04 0.99
CA ALA A 123 -0.28 12.57 2.35
C ALA A 123 0.71 13.72 2.50
N GLU A 124 1.89 13.62 1.88
CA GLU A 124 2.95 14.60 2.04
C GLU A 124 3.89 14.64 0.85
N VAL A 125 4.43 15.83 0.56
CA VAL A 125 5.48 16.05 -0.43
C VAL A 125 6.56 16.93 0.22
N ARG A 126 7.78 16.42 0.31
CA ARG A 126 8.94 17.13 0.85
C ARG A 126 10.08 17.15 -0.16
N GLU A 127 10.76 18.27 -0.27
CA GLU A 127 12.00 18.40 -1.04
C GLU A 127 13.19 18.42 -0.10
N ARG A 128 14.27 17.77 -0.51
CA ARG A 128 15.52 17.76 0.22
C ARG A 128 16.71 17.70 -0.73
N ALA A 129 17.67 18.59 -0.54
CA ALA A 129 18.96 18.47 -1.19
C ALA A 129 19.82 17.42 -0.49
N GLY A 130 20.48 16.57 -1.25
CA GLY A 130 21.36 15.53 -0.74
C GLY A 130 22.49 15.20 -1.72
N ALA A 131 23.23 14.14 -1.46
CA ALA A 131 24.37 13.72 -2.28
C ALA A 131 23.98 13.37 -3.74
N LEU A 132 22.74 12.98 -3.98
CA LEU A 132 22.18 12.67 -5.31
C LEU A 132 21.56 13.90 -6.00
N GLY A 133 21.71 15.10 -5.44
CA GLY A 133 21.07 16.32 -5.92
C GLY A 133 19.77 16.63 -5.18
N GLN A 134 18.85 17.28 -5.87
CA GLN A 134 17.52 17.57 -5.33
C GLN A 134 16.68 16.28 -5.34
N MET A 135 16.16 15.91 -4.18
CA MET A 135 15.31 14.74 -3.99
C MET A 135 13.90 15.15 -3.58
N LEU A 136 12.91 14.42 -4.07
CA LEU A 136 11.52 14.59 -3.72
C LEU A 136 11.02 13.35 -2.97
N PHE A 137 10.59 13.56 -1.72
CA PHE A 137 9.96 12.54 -0.88
C PHE A 137 8.45 12.66 -1.04
N VAL A 138 7.83 11.61 -1.52
CA VAL A 138 6.39 11.53 -1.75
C VAL A 138 5.82 10.49 -0.82
N VAL A 139 5.01 10.92 0.15
CA VAL A 139 4.35 10.02 1.12
C VAL A 139 2.92 9.81 0.69
N THR A 140 2.54 8.54 0.55
CA THR A 140 1.16 8.12 0.28
C THR A 140 0.59 7.44 1.52
N GLU A 141 -0.70 7.56 1.72
CA GLU A 141 -1.44 6.90 2.78
C GLU A 141 -2.63 6.15 2.18
N THR A 142 -2.80 4.89 2.53
CA THR A 142 -3.92 4.07 2.08
C THR A 142 -4.64 3.49 3.28
N ASN A 143 -5.95 3.74 3.35
CA ASN A 143 -6.84 3.17 4.34
C ASN A 143 -7.52 1.93 3.76
N TYR A 144 -7.46 0.81 4.50
CA TYR A 144 -8.08 -0.44 4.12
C TYR A 144 -9.29 -0.70 5.02
N THR A 145 -10.46 -0.82 4.40
CA THR A 145 -11.69 -1.23 5.08
C THR A 145 -12.10 -2.63 4.61
N ASN A 146 -12.62 -3.44 5.53
CA ASN A 146 -13.12 -4.77 5.19
C ASN A 146 -14.53 -4.69 4.57
N GLN A 147 -15.12 -5.85 4.24
CA GLN A 147 -16.46 -5.97 3.67
C GLN A 147 -17.58 -5.42 4.56
N ASP A 148 -17.33 -5.28 5.87
CA ASP A 148 -18.27 -4.72 6.85
C ASP A 148 -18.11 -3.19 6.99
N GLY A 149 -17.20 -2.57 6.20
CA GLY A 149 -16.91 -1.14 6.25
C GLY A 149 -16.02 -0.71 7.43
N LYS A 150 -15.43 -1.66 8.16
CA LYS A 150 -14.53 -1.35 9.28
C LYS A 150 -13.12 -1.08 8.76
N LEU A 151 -12.48 -0.05 9.28
CA LEU A 151 -11.06 0.21 9.05
C LEU A 151 -10.22 -0.88 9.74
N VAL A 152 -9.45 -1.63 8.98
CA VAL A 152 -8.63 -2.74 9.48
C VAL A 152 -7.12 -2.46 9.39
N ALA A 153 -6.70 -1.62 8.46
CA ALA A 153 -5.30 -1.21 8.36
C ALA A 153 -5.15 0.16 7.69
N THR A 154 -4.06 0.84 8.01
CA THR A 154 -3.55 1.99 7.26
C THR A 154 -2.11 1.70 6.86
N GLN A 155 -1.79 1.95 5.60
CA GLN A 155 -0.45 1.84 5.05
C GLN A 155 0.06 3.23 4.69
N ARG A 156 1.29 3.55 5.10
CA ARG A 156 2.03 4.73 4.64
C ARG A 156 3.26 4.30 3.87
N GLY A 157 3.36 4.72 2.63
CA GLY A 157 4.50 4.42 1.76
C GLY A 157 5.25 5.70 1.40
N THR A 158 6.59 5.66 1.47
CA THR A 158 7.45 6.76 1.04
C THR A 158 8.19 6.38 -0.24
N ALA A 159 7.99 7.13 -1.30
CA ALA A 159 8.82 7.08 -2.51
C ALA A 159 9.80 8.24 -2.49
N ILE A 160 11.05 7.98 -2.88
CA ILE A 160 12.11 8.99 -3.01
C ILE A 160 12.48 9.09 -4.48
N MET A 161 12.21 10.24 -5.08
CA MET A 161 12.57 10.55 -6.47
C MET A 161 13.84 11.40 -6.48
N TYR A 162 14.80 11.14 -7.40
CA TYR A 162 16.08 11.83 -7.48
C TYR A 162 16.59 11.98 -8.93
#